data_e94dba8e3a107ad4121835ab9c3d5d8a
#
_entry.id   e94dba8e3a107ad4121835ab9c3d5d8a
#
_cell.length_a   1.000
_cell.length_b   1.000
_cell.length_c   1.000
_cell.angle_alpha   90.00
_cell.angle_beta   90.00
_cell.angle_gamma   90.00
#
_symmetry.space_group_name_H-M   'P 1'
#
loop_
_entity.id
_entity.type
_entity.pdbx_description
1 polymer ?
#
loop_
_entity_poly.entity_id
_entity_poly.type
_entity_poly.pdbx_seq_one_letter_code
_entity_poly.pdbx_strand_id
1 'polypeptide(L)'
;MQIRDIRATTVTVPLEAPLRHANGCHWGRFVRTIVEVEADNGLIGLGEMGGGGESAESVFRAMKSYLVGHDPARLEEMRFRIANPTAALYNNRTQALAALEFACLDILGQAWGVPVCEILGGRLRERVPFASYCFFRYADSKTGRGEVRTIDQLVEHTCALKRRHGFATHK
;
A
#
# COMPACT_ATOMS: atom_id res chain seq x y z
N MET A 1 20.82 -15.50 -1.19
CA MET A 1 20.30 -14.27 -1.81
C MET A 1 20.39 -13.17 -0.77
N GLN A 2 20.87 -12.00 -1.17
CA GLN A 2 21.06 -10.89 -0.24
C GLN A 2 20.46 -9.59 -0.83
N ILE A 3 19.94 -8.75 0.02
CA ILE A 3 19.47 -7.41 -0.37
C ILE A 3 20.67 -6.58 -0.80
N ARG A 4 20.63 -6.07 -2.03
CA ARG A 4 21.67 -5.21 -2.61
C ARG A 4 21.35 -3.74 -2.45
N ASP A 5 20.07 -3.38 -2.64
CA ASP A 5 19.61 -2.01 -2.59
C ASP A 5 18.15 -1.90 -2.12
N ILE A 6 17.80 -0.73 -1.58
CA ILE A 6 16.43 -0.34 -1.22
C ILE A 6 16.21 1.08 -1.72
N ARG A 7 15.16 1.26 -2.53
CA ARG A 7 14.71 2.55 -3.03
C ARG A 7 13.28 2.80 -2.60
N ALA A 8 12.96 4.05 -2.36
CA ALA A 8 11.61 4.46 -2.04
C ALA A 8 11.23 5.68 -2.89
N THR A 9 10.08 5.63 -3.52
CA THR A 9 9.58 6.67 -4.41
C THR A 9 8.17 7.07 -4.01
N THR A 10 7.96 8.35 -3.76
CA THR A 10 6.65 8.90 -3.48
C THR A 10 5.85 9.05 -4.77
N VAL A 11 4.66 8.48 -4.78
CA VAL A 11 3.70 8.60 -5.89
C VAL A 11 2.40 9.22 -5.42
N THR A 12 1.72 9.93 -6.30
CA THR A 12 0.40 10.49 -6.05
C THR A 12 -0.62 9.83 -6.95
N VAL A 13 -1.64 9.21 -6.34
CA VAL A 13 -2.74 8.55 -7.04
C VAL A 13 -3.96 9.45 -6.96
N PRO A 14 -4.43 10.03 -8.07
CA PRO A 14 -5.61 10.89 -8.07
C PRO A 14 -6.87 10.06 -7.81
N LEU A 15 -7.81 10.65 -7.08
CA LEU A 15 -9.17 10.17 -6.96
C LEU A 15 -10.04 10.81 -8.05
N GLU A 16 -11.12 10.14 -8.43
CA GLU A 16 -12.11 10.65 -9.37
C GLU A 16 -12.77 11.95 -8.89
N ALA A 17 -12.93 12.07 -7.56
CA ALA A 17 -13.47 13.28 -6.92
C ALA A 17 -13.03 13.33 -5.44
N PRO A 18 -12.95 14.54 -4.85
CA PRO A 18 -12.62 14.69 -3.44
C PRO A 18 -13.71 14.11 -2.53
N LEU A 19 -13.30 13.33 -1.53
CA LEU A 19 -14.20 12.68 -0.59
C LEU A 19 -14.57 13.64 0.57
N ARG A 20 -15.83 13.53 1.04
CA ARG A 20 -16.29 14.19 2.27
C ARG A 20 -16.33 13.18 3.41
N HIS A 21 -15.84 13.55 4.56
CA HIS A 21 -15.94 12.76 5.79
C HIS A 21 -16.01 13.68 7.01
N ALA A 22 -16.20 13.11 8.20
CA ALA A 22 -16.45 13.88 9.43
C ALA A 22 -15.37 14.92 9.74
N ASN A 23 -14.11 14.64 9.37
CA ASN A 23 -12.97 15.52 9.60
C ASN A 23 -12.72 16.53 8.45
N GLY A 24 -13.66 16.68 7.52
CA GLY A 24 -13.54 17.61 6.41
C GLY A 24 -13.48 16.93 5.04
N CYS A 25 -12.76 17.57 4.13
CA CYS A 25 -12.61 17.10 2.74
C CYS A 25 -11.27 16.43 2.55
N HIS A 26 -11.27 15.25 1.93
CA HIS A 26 -10.06 14.62 1.43
C HIS A 26 -9.57 15.35 0.17
N TRP A 27 -8.27 15.50 0.02
CA TRP A 27 -7.60 16.33 -1.01
C TRP A 27 -7.78 15.85 -2.46
N GLY A 28 -8.60 14.84 -2.71
CA GLY A 28 -8.81 14.30 -4.05
C GLY A 28 -7.66 13.46 -4.59
N ARG A 29 -6.74 13.03 -3.72
CA ARG A 29 -5.58 12.20 -4.07
C ARG A 29 -5.09 11.40 -2.87
N PHE A 30 -4.56 10.21 -3.12
CA PHE A 30 -3.75 9.49 -2.15
C PHE A 30 -2.27 9.65 -2.47
N VAL A 31 -1.47 9.82 -1.43
CA VAL A 31 -0.02 9.78 -1.52
C VAL A 31 0.43 8.42 -1.00
N ARG A 32 1.30 7.74 -1.77
CA ARG A 32 1.86 6.43 -1.45
C ARG A 32 3.37 6.46 -1.61
N THR A 33 4.06 5.67 -0.83
CA THR A 33 5.48 5.39 -1.03
C THR A 33 5.62 3.97 -1.55
N ILE A 34 6.11 3.85 -2.77
CA ILE A 34 6.47 2.56 -3.37
C ILE A 34 7.91 2.24 -2.96
N VAL A 35 8.12 1.05 -2.47
CA VAL A 35 9.41 0.55 -1.99
C VAL A 35 9.87 -0.56 -2.90
N GLU A 36 11.05 -0.39 -3.47
CA GLU A 36 11.73 -1.40 -4.27
C GLU A 36 12.90 -1.96 -3.47
N VAL A 37 12.89 -3.26 -3.27
CA VAL A 37 14.02 -4.00 -2.69
C VAL A 37 14.68 -4.80 -3.80
N GLU A 38 15.95 -4.55 -4.05
CA GLU A 38 16.73 -5.23 -5.07
C GLU A 38 17.64 -6.28 -4.42
N ALA A 39 17.58 -7.52 -4.90
CA ALA A 39 18.45 -8.61 -4.47
C ALA A 39 19.71 -8.70 -5.34
N ASP A 40 20.74 -9.36 -4.82
CA ASP A 40 22.04 -9.56 -5.50
C ASP A 40 21.96 -10.40 -6.79
N ASN A 41 20.87 -11.18 -6.95
CA ASN A 41 20.57 -11.95 -8.16
C ASN A 41 19.76 -11.17 -9.19
N GLY A 42 19.48 -9.87 -8.97
CA GLY A 42 18.76 -9.00 -9.87
C GLY A 42 17.23 -9.02 -9.73
N LEU A 43 16.66 -9.83 -8.83
CA LEU A 43 15.23 -9.76 -8.55
C LEU A 43 14.90 -8.46 -7.81
N ILE A 44 13.74 -7.88 -8.16
CA ILE A 44 13.21 -6.67 -7.51
C ILE A 44 11.84 -7.02 -6.94
N GLY A 45 11.69 -6.85 -5.64
CA GLY A 45 10.40 -6.96 -4.96
C GLY A 45 9.82 -5.60 -4.67
N LEU A 46 8.50 -5.51 -4.73
CA LEU A 46 7.73 -4.30 -4.53
C LEU A 46 6.96 -4.32 -3.21
N GLY A 47 7.04 -3.23 -2.49
CA GLY A 47 6.23 -2.97 -1.31
C GLY A 47 5.59 -1.60 -1.37
N GLU A 48 4.63 -1.35 -0.49
CA GLU A 48 3.89 -0.08 -0.45
C GLU A 48 3.64 0.34 0.99
N MET A 49 3.76 1.65 1.23
CA MET A 49 3.39 2.30 2.49
C MET A 49 2.42 3.45 2.23
N GLY A 50 1.46 3.65 3.13
CA GLY A 50 0.60 4.84 3.12
C GLY A 50 1.39 6.10 3.44
N GLY A 51 1.01 7.22 2.79
CA GLY A 51 1.74 8.47 2.89
C GLY A 51 2.99 8.51 2.01
N GLY A 52 3.74 9.58 2.10
CA GLY A 52 4.92 9.79 1.26
C GLY A 52 5.61 11.12 1.56
N GLY A 53 6.47 11.50 0.63
CA GLY A 53 7.31 12.68 0.72
C GLY A 53 8.68 12.38 1.31
N GLU A 54 9.45 13.42 1.47
CA GLU A 54 10.86 13.34 1.89
C GLU A 54 11.05 12.58 3.21
N SER A 55 10.12 12.74 4.17
CA SER A 55 10.18 12.04 5.45
C SER A 55 10.06 10.52 5.30
N ALA A 56 9.15 10.03 4.45
CA ALA A 56 8.98 8.61 4.18
C ALA A 56 10.21 8.03 3.47
N GLU A 57 10.69 8.72 2.43
CA GLU A 57 11.89 8.31 1.68
C GLU A 57 13.14 8.28 2.57
N SER A 58 13.27 9.24 3.50
CA SER A 58 14.37 9.29 4.47
C SER A 58 14.34 8.10 5.45
N VAL A 59 13.16 7.63 5.83
CA VAL A 59 13.03 6.41 6.69
C VAL A 59 13.62 5.21 5.97
N PHE A 60 13.26 4.97 4.72
CA PHE A 60 13.79 3.83 3.96
C PHE A 60 15.29 3.98 3.67
N ARG A 61 15.76 5.18 3.41
CA ARG A 61 17.18 5.48 3.25
C ARG A 61 17.96 5.13 4.52
N ALA A 62 17.44 5.47 5.69
CA ALA A 62 18.06 5.11 6.96
C ALA A 62 18.04 3.60 7.21
N MET A 63 16.94 2.91 6.85
CA MET A 63 16.81 1.45 7.02
C MET A 63 17.75 0.66 6.11
N LYS A 64 18.12 1.21 4.97
CA LYS A 64 19.05 0.58 4.03
C LYS A 64 20.34 0.11 4.70
N SER A 65 20.93 0.90 5.59
CA SER A 65 22.16 0.55 6.30
C SER A 65 22.06 -0.68 7.20
N TYR A 66 20.84 -1.04 7.63
CA TYR A 66 20.59 -2.22 8.46
C TYR A 66 20.26 -3.47 7.64
N LEU A 67 19.85 -3.31 6.39
CA LEU A 67 19.28 -4.38 5.60
C LEU A 67 20.12 -4.80 4.38
N VAL A 68 21.00 -3.95 3.88
CA VAL A 68 21.92 -4.36 2.81
C VAL A 68 22.80 -5.51 3.32
N GLY A 69 22.89 -6.58 2.53
CA GLY A 69 23.54 -7.84 2.89
C GLY A 69 22.65 -8.82 3.68
N HIS A 70 21.41 -8.39 4.04
CA HIS A 70 20.45 -9.27 4.72
C HIS A 70 19.76 -10.22 3.73
N ASP A 71 19.47 -11.44 4.18
CA ASP A 71 18.70 -12.40 3.39
C ASP A 71 17.18 -12.06 3.46
N PRO A 72 16.52 -11.76 2.34
CA PRO A 72 15.08 -11.45 2.33
C PRO A 72 14.19 -12.59 2.84
N ALA A 73 14.68 -13.83 2.91
CA ALA A 73 13.94 -14.94 3.51
C ALA A 73 13.87 -14.89 5.05
N ARG A 74 14.73 -14.11 5.68
CA ARG A 74 14.81 -14.02 7.14
C ARG A 74 13.95 -12.89 7.68
N LEU A 75 12.63 -12.97 7.49
CA LEU A 75 11.69 -11.89 7.83
C LEU A 75 11.70 -11.54 9.33
N GLU A 76 11.79 -12.52 10.22
CA GLU A 76 11.82 -12.26 11.67
C GLU A 76 13.12 -11.56 12.10
N GLU A 77 14.24 -11.92 11.49
CA GLU A 77 15.50 -11.20 11.74
C GLU A 77 15.42 -9.75 11.23
N MET A 78 14.80 -9.53 10.07
CA MET A 78 14.55 -8.20 9.53
C MET A 78 13.66 -7.40 10.49
N ARG A 79 12.58 -7.98 10.97
CA ARG A 79 11.70 -7.35 11.98
C ARG A 79 12.46 -6.96 13.22
N PHE A 80 13.28 -7.85 13.76
CA PHE A 80 14.10 -7.60 14.93
C PHE A 80 15.07 -6.43 14.71
N ARG A 81 15.76 -6.40 13.57
CA ARG A 81 16.71 -5.32 13.23
C ARG A 81 16.03 -3.95 13.06
N ILE A 82 14.84 -3.91 12.47
CA ILE A 82 14.11 -2.66 12.20
C ILE A 82 13.27 -2.22 13.38
N ALA A 83 12.51 -3.15 13.98
CA ALA A 83 11.59 -2.86 15.06
C ALA A 83 12.27 -2.75 16.41
N ASN A 84 13.52 -3.22 16.51
CA ASN A 84 14.23 -3.21 17.77
C ASN A 84 14.36 -1.80 18.32
N PRO A 85 13.75 -1.55 19.41
CA PRO A 85 13.36 -0.24 19.82
C PRO A 85 14.43 0.38 20.68
N THR A 86 14.82 1.45 20.30
CA THR A 86 14.85 2.49 21.31
C THR A 86 13.38 2.74 21.67
N ALA A 87 13.04 2.73 22.94
CA ALA A 87 11.69 2.78 23.52
C ALA A 87 10.78 3.95 23.08
N ALA A 88 10.81 4.36 21.83
CA ALA A 88 9.99 5.42 21.30
C ALA A 88 8.62 4.86 20.91
N LEU A 89 7.62 5.13 21.71
CA LEU A 89 6.20 4.83 21.54
C LEU A 89 5.58 5.33 20.20
N TYR A 90 6.30 6.16 19.44
CA TYR A 90 5.81 6.81 18.22
C TYR A 90 6.64 6.46 16.99
N ASN A 91 6.92 5.19 16.86
CA ASN A 91 7.75 4.73 15.79
C ASN A 91 6.88 4.25 14.60
N ASN A 92 6.78 5.04 13.54
CA ASN A 92 6.15 4.65 12.27
C ASN A 92 6.90 3.51 11.53
N ARG A 93 7.87 2.87 12.19
CA ARG A 93 8.63 1.76 11.61
C ARG A 93 7.75 0.55 11.28
N THR A 94 6.62 0.37 11.94
CA THR A 94 5.69 -0.72 11.63
C THR A 94 5.17 -0.65 10.20
N GLN A 95 4.81 0.53 9.71
CA GLN A 95 4.35 0.67 8.32
C GLN A 95 5.50 0.49 7.33
N ALA A 96 6.67 1.03 7.64
CA ALA A 96 7.86 0.86 6.81
C ALA A 96 8.32 -0.61 6.80
N LEU A 97 8.25 -1.29 7.95
CA LEU A 97 8.53 -2.71 8.07
C LEU A 97 7.57 -3.53 7.19
N ALA A 98 6.27 -3.25 7.23
CA ALA A 98 5.29 -3.95 6.39
C ALA A 98 5.61 -3.78 4.90
N ALA A 99 5.98 -2.58 4.45
CA ALA A 99 6.37 -2.35 3.07
C ALA A 99 7.62 -3.15 2.65
N LEU A 100 8.62 -3.21 3.53
CA LEU A 100 9.83 -4.03 3.29
C LEU A 100 9.52 -5.52 3.30
N GLU A 101 8.65 -5.97 4.20
CA GLU A 101 8.21 -7.37 4.25
C GLU A 101 7.45 -7.76 2.97
N PHE A 102 6.55 -6.91 2.47
CA PHE A 102 5.88 -7.15 1.18
C PHE A 102 6.89 -7.29 0.04
N ALA A 103 7.87 -6.40 -0.02
CA ALA A 103 8.92 -6.48 -1.03
C ALA A 103 9.77 -7.76 -0.91
N CYS A 104 10.11 -8.17 0.30
CA CYS A 104 10.84 -9.43 0.53
C CYS A 104 10.01 -10.65 0.14
N LEU A 105 8.73 -10.69 0.50
CA LEU A 105 7.81 -11.76 0.09
C LEU A 105 7.63 -11.81 -1.44
N ASP A 106 7.59 -10.67 -2.11
CA ASP A 106 7.54 -10.59 -3.56
C ASP A 106 8.80 -11.16 -4.21
N ILE A 107 10.00 -10.82 -3.68
CA ILE A 107 11.27 -11.45 -4.11
C ILE A 107 11.22 -12.98 -3.93
N LEU A 108 10.74 -13.45 -2.79
CA LEU A 108 10.66 -14.90 -2.52
C LEU A 108 9.69 -15.60 -3.47
N GLY A 109 8.53 -14.98 -3.74
CA GLY A 109 7.57 -15.48 -4.72
C GLY A 109 8.17 -15.61 -6.11
N GLN A 110 8.89 -14.59 -6.56
CA GLN A 110 9.60 -14.59 -7.84
C GLN A 110 10.71 -15.66 -7.87
N ALA A 111 11.53 -15.75 -6.81
CA ALA A 111 12.64 -16.70 -6.72
C ALA A 111 12.16 -18.16 -6.70
N TRP A 112 11.04 -18.45 -6.10
CA TRP A 112 10.47 -19.80 -5.99
C TRP A 112 9.47 -20.13 -7.09
N GLY A 113 9.09 -19.15 -7.92
CA GLY A 113 8.12 -19.31 -8.99
C GLY A 113 6.70 -19.56 -8.50
N VAL A 114 6.34 -19.03 -7.32
CA VAL A 114 5.03 -19.22 -6.71
C VAL A 114 4.41 -17.88 -6.29
N PRO A 115 3.07 -17.76 -6.29
CA PRO A 115 2.40 -16.59 -5.73
C PRO A 115 2.68 -16.45 -4.23
N VAL A 116 2.72 -15.22 -3.72
CA VAL A 116 2.95 -14.95 -2.29
C VAL A 116 1.93 -15.66 -1.38
N CYS A 117 0.70 -15.87 -1.82
CA CYS A 117 -0.30 -16.62 -1.04
C CYS A 117 0.13 -18.06 -0.74
N GLU A 118 0.93 -18.71 -1.61
CA GLU A 118 1.46 -20.04 -1.34
C GLU A 118 2.54 -20.01 -0.23
N ILE A 119 3.34 -18.94 -0.18
CA ILE A 119 4.32 -18.72 0.89
C ILE A 119 3.63 -18.49 2.23
N LEU A 120 2.45 -17.85 2.22
CA LEU A 120 1.66 -17.54 3.41
C LEU A 120 0.75 -18.68 3.89
N GLY A 121 0.89 -19.89 3.32
CA GLY A 121 0.14 -21.07 3.76
C GLY A 121 -0.89 -21.59 2.76
N GLY A 122 -0.90 -21.06 1.54
CA GLY A 122 -1.72 -21.54 0.45
C GLY A 122 -2.95 -20.69 0.14
N ARG A 123 -3.47 -20.88 -1.07
CA ARG A 123 -4.63 -20.14 -1.55
C ARG A 123 -5.91 -20.69 -0.94
N LEU A 124 -6.56 -19.92 -0.10
CA LEU A 124 -7.85 -20.28 0.50
C LEU A 124 -9.04 -20.02 -0.44
N ARG A 125 -8.94 -18.99 -1.31
CA ARG A 125 -10.01 -18.59 -2.24
C ARG A 125 -9.43 -18.16 -3.58
N GLU A 126 -10.08 -18.54 -4.67
CA GLU A 126 -9.72 -18.09 -6.00
C GLU A 126 -10.24 -16.69 -6.32
N ARG A 127 -11.36 -16.33 -5.72
CA ARG A 127 -12.01 -15.03 -5.91
C ARG A 127 -12.32 -14.42 -4.55
N VAL A 128 -11.89 -13.18 -4.36
CA VAL A 128 -12.15 -12.38 -3.16
C VAL A 128 -13.17 -11.30 -3.53
N PRO A 129 -14.39 -11.32 -2.96
CA PRO A 129 -15.35 -10.26 -3.19
C PRO A 129 -14.90 -8.98 -2.46
N PHE A 130 -14.99 -7.86 -3.16
CA PHE A 130 -14.73 -6.55 -2.58
C PHE A 130 -16.02 -5.80 -2.34
N ALA A 131 -16.05 -5.02 -1.25
CA ALA A 131 -17.08 -4.02 -1.03
C ALA A 131 -16.66 -2.68 -1.66
N SER A 132 -17.58 -1.95 -2.24
CA SER A 132 -17.32 -0.56 -2.60
C SER A 132 -17.31 0.30 -1.34
N TYR A 133 -16.52 1.35 -1.35
CA TYR A 133 -16.47 2.31 -0.26
C TYR A 133 -17.10 3.62 -0.73
N CYS A 134 -18.34 3.88 -0.26
CA CYS A 134 -19.15 5.00 -0.73
C CYS A 134 -19.00 6.20 0.21
N PHE A 135 -18.75 7.37 -0.40
CA PHE A 135 -18.68 8.65 0.30
C PHE A 135 -19.53 9.67 -0.40
N PHE A 136 -20.04 10.64 0.35
CA PHE A 136 -20.39 11.92 -0.25
C PHE A 136 -19.11 12.55 -0.83
N ARG A 137 -19.23 13.21 -1.95
CA ARG A 137 -18.10 13.76 -2.69
C ARG A 137 -18.39 15.18 -3.17
N TYR A 138 -17.36 16.00 -3.22
CA TYR A 138 -17.41 17.26 -3.97
C TYR A 138 -17.15 16.98 -5.45
N ALA A 139 -17.60 17.88 -6.31
CA ALA A 139 -17.18 17.83 -7.71
C ALA A 139 -15.65 17.98 -7.82
N ASP A 140 -15.05 17.28 -8.75
CA ASP A 140 -13.66 17.53 -9.13
C ASP A 140 -13.54 18.95 -9.70
N SER A 141 -12.58 19.71 -9.20
CA SER A 141 -12.44 21.15 -9.53
C SER A 141 -12.09 21.43 -10.99
N LYS A 142 -11.50 20.43 -11.69
CA LYS A 142 -11.09 20.58 -13.09
C LYS A 142 -12.16 20.15 -14.07
N THR A 143 -12.88 19.06 -13.74
CA THR A 143 -13.84 18.43 -14.64
C THR A 143 -15.29 18.75 -14.28
N GLY A 144 -15.56 19.23 -13.08
CA GLY A 144 -16.91 19.43 -12.53
C GLY A 144 -17.67 18.12 -12.28
N ARG A 145 -17.02 16.97 -12.38
CA ARG A 145 -17.65 15.65 -12.31
C ARG A 145 -17.47 14.99 -10.95
N GLY A 146 -18.21 13.92 -10.73
CA GLY A 146 -18.04 13.02 -9.58
C GLY A 146 -18.74 13.49 -8.31
N GLU A 147 -19.57 14.53 -8.37
CA GLU A 147 -20.32 15.03 -7.21
C GLU A 147 -21.34 14.01 -6.71
N VAL A 148 -21.40 13.84 -5.38
CA VAL A 148 -22.41 13.06 -4.67
C VAL A 148 -22.75 13.81 -3.38
N ARG A 149 -23.88 14.52 -3.34
CA ARG A 149 -24.27 15.39 -2.22
C ARG A 149 -25.56 14.98 -1.54
N THR A 150 -26.45 14.31 -2.27
CA THR A 150 -27.76 13.89 -1.78
C THR A 150 -27.82 12.37 -1.63
N ILE A 151 -28.80 11.89 -0.89
CA ILE A 151 -29.05 10.45 -0.72
C ILE A 151 -29.35 9.81 -2.08
N ASP A 152 -30.17 10.45 -2.91
CA ASP A 152 -30.54 9.94 -4.24
C ASP A 152 -29.32 9.79 -5.13
N GLN A 153 -28.42 10.78 -5.15
CA GLN A 153 -27.16 10.70 -5.86
C GLN A 153 -26.25 9.60 -5.32
N LEU A 154 -26.26 9.37 -4.00
CA LEU A 154 -25.48 8.27 -3.39
C LEU A 154 -26.02 6.91 -3.82
N VAL A 155 -27.34 6.74 -3.84
CA VAL A 155 -28.02 5.52 -4.32
C VAL A 155 -27.67 5.27 -5.79
N GLU A 156 -27.80 6.29 -6.64
CA GLU A 156 -27.48 6.19 -8.07
C GLU A 156 -26.01 5.82 -8.27
N HIS A 157 -25.09 6.49 -7.55
CA HIS A 157 -23.67 6.19 -7.57
C HIS A 157 -23.37 4.74 -7.17
N THR A 158 -23.99 4.28 -6.08
CA THR A 158 -23.85 2.89 -5.60
C THR A 158 -24.36 1.89 -6.62
N CYS A 159 -25.51 2.14 -7.23
CA CYS A 159 -26.03 1.32 -8.32
C CYS A 159 -25.11 1.31 -9.54
N ALA A 160 -24.51 2.45 -9.87
CA ALA A 160 -23.54 2.54 -10.97
C ALA A 160 -22.25 1.71 -10.66
N LEU A 161 -21.75 1.76 -9.44
CA LEU A 161 -20.61 0.93 -8.99
C LEU A 161 -20.92 -0.55 -9.08
N LYS A 162 -22.12 -0.97 -8.66
CA LYS A 162 -22.58 -2.36 -8.82
C LYS A 162 -22.61 -2.79 -10.28
N ARG A 163 -23.20 -1.98 -11.16
CA ARG A 163 -23.29 -2.29 -12.61
C ARG A 163 -21.90 -2.36 -13.26
N ARG A 164 -21.00 -1.43 -12.92
CA ARG A 164 -19.69 -1.29 -13.56
C ARG A 164 -18.68 -2.30 -13.06
N HIS A 165 -18.70 -2.62 -11.76
CA HIS A 165 -17.64 -3.39 -11.09
C HIS A 165 -18.14 -4.68 -10.41
N GLY A 166 -19.44 -4.92 -10.37
CA GLY A 166 -20.02 -6.13 -9.76
C GLY A 166 -19.99 -6.15 -8.23
N PHE A 167 -19.81 -4.99 -7.58
CA PHE A 167 -19.87 -4.92 -6.11
C PHE A 167 -21.25 -5.38 -5.60
N ALA A 168 -21.24 -6.36 -4.68
CA ALA A 168 -22.45 -6.85 -4.03
C ALA A 168 -22.66 -6.23 -2.63
N THR A 169 -21.61 -5.66 -2.08
CA THR A 169 -21.60 -5.02 -0.75
C THR A 169 -21.08 -3.60 -0.86
N HIS A 170 -21.66 -2.70 -0.09
CA HIS A 170 -21.30 -1.28 -0.06
C HIS A 170 -21.11 -0.84 1.40
N LYS A 171 -20.11 -0.03 1.65
CA LYS A 171 -19.81 0.56 2.97
C LYS A 171 -19.98 2.07 2.90
#